data_99680602a79ca6fc5bbd31fb80da52fe
#
_entry.id   99680602a79ca6fc5bbd31fb80da52fe
#
_cell.length_a   1.000
_cell.length_b   1.000
_cell.length_c   1.000
_cell.angle_alpha   90.00
_cell.angle_beta   90.00
_cell.angle_gamma   90.00
#
_symmetry.space_group_name_H-M   'P 1'
#
loop_
_entity.id
_entity.type
_entity.pdbx_description
1 polymer ?
#
loop_
_entity_poly.entity_id
_entity_poly.type
_entity_poly.pdbx_seq_one_letter_code
_entity_poly.pdbx_strand_id
1 'polypeptide(L)'
;MTFENNNINYPLEIKTIRSYFNKETSLEKYCKLIDCATMLYLNADSEWKSQTHALLQETIKRKEIIFVKELNKQGKLKGELKNGFIK
;
A
#
# COMPACT_ATOMS: atom_id res chain seq x y z
N MET A 1 -8.42 6.67 22.80
CA MET A 1 -7.04 6.62 23.19
C MET A 1 -6.19 7.41 22.24
N THR A 2 -5.35 8.16 22.76
CA THR A 2 -4.55 9.02 21.94
C THR A 2 -3.39 8.26 21.34
N PHE A 3 -3.12 8.60 20.12
CA PHE A 3 -2.00 8.04 19.43
C PHE A 3 -0.75 8.81 19.84
N GLU A 4 0.14 8.13 20.51
CA GLU A 4 1.32 8.79 21.06
C GLU A 4 2.49 8.60 20.13
N ASN A 5 3.04 9.72 19.67
CA ASN A 5 4.16 9.65 18.75
C ASN A 5 5.36 8.97 19.36
N ASN A 6 5.63 9.26 20.60
CA ASN A 6 6.82 8.69 21.23
C ASN A 6 6.66 7.22 21.53
N ASN A 7 5.47 6.67 21.33
CA ASN A 7 5.25 5.25 21.54
C ASN A 7 5.32 4.45 20.27
N ILE A 8 5.52 5.12 19.15
CA ILE A 8 5.57 4.44 17.88
C ILE A 8 6.95 3.85 17.68
N ASN A 9 6.97 2.54 17.44
CA ASN A 9 8.21 1.87 17.09
C ASN A 9 8.31 1.85 15.58
N TYR A 10 8.90 2.88 15.01
CA TYR A 10 8.92 3.02 13.57
C TYR A 10 9.62 1.86 12.86
N PRO A 11 10.78 1.40 13.32
CA PRO A 11 11.39 0.25 12.65
C PRO A 11 10.48 -0.97 12.63
N LEU A 12 9.82 -1.24 13.74
CA LEU A 12 8.94 -2.39 13.82
C LEU A 12 7.71 -2.21 12.93
N GLU A 13 7.11 -1.04 12.96
CA GLU A 13 5.92 -0.79 12.16
C GLU A 13 6.24 -0.87 10.67
N ILE A 14 7.35 -0.30 10.28
CA ILE A 14 7.76 -0.35 8.89
C ILE A 14 8.01 -1.79 8.45
N LYS A 15 8.68 -2.54 9.30
CA LYS A 15 8.98 -3.93 9.00
C LYS A 15 7.70 -4.73 8.88
N THR A 16 6.76 -4.47 9.78
CA THR A 16 5.49 -5.20 9.77
C THR A 16 4.74 -4.95 8.47
N ILE A 17 4.66 -3.70 8.07
CA ILE A 17 3.95 -3.38 6.83
C ILE A 17 4.65 -4.03 5.64
N ARG A 18 5.97 -3.96 5.59
CA ARG A 18 6.70 -4.54 4.48
C ARG A 18 6.58 -6.05 4.43
N SER A 19 6.33 -6.68 5.56
CA SER A 19 6.19 -8.13 5.58
C SER A 19 5.01 -8.59 4.75
N TYR A 20 4.03 -7.72 4.54
CA TYR A 20 2.88 -8.10 3.72
C TYR A 20 3.17 -8.02 2.23
N PHE A 21 4.25 -7.36 1.85
CA PHE A 21 4.56 -7.19 0.43
C PHE A 21 4.93 -8.52 -0.22
N ASN A 22 5.41 -9.47 0.56
CA ASN A 22 5.85 -10.75 0.03
C ASN A 22 4.80 -11.83 0.15
N LYS A 23 3.60 -11.44 0.55
CA LYS A 23 2.52 -12.40 0.73
C LYS A 23 1.44 -12.12 -0.30
N GLU A 24 0.57 -13.08 -0.48
CA GLU A 24 -0.59 -12.84 -1.32
C GLU A 24 -1.54 -11.96 -0.55
N THR A 25 -1.35 -10.69 -0.69
CA THR A 25 -2.09 -9.72 0.07
C THR A 25 -3.17 -9.12 -0.82
N SER A 26 -4.38 -9.08 -0.31
CA SER A 26 -5.52 -8.59 -1.08
C SER A 26 -5.47 -7.08 -1.23
N LEU A 27 -6.22 -6.58 -2.21
CA LEU A 27 -6.35 -5.14 -2.39
C LEU A 27 -6.91 -4.48 -1.15
N GLU A 28 -7.88 -5.13 -0.55
CA GLU A 28 -8.48 -4.58 0.66
C GLU A 28 -7.45 -4.42 1.75
N LYS A 29 -6.59 -5.41 1.90
CA LYS A 29 -5.53 -5.33 2.89
C LYS A 29 -4.56 -4.21 2.57
N TYR A 30 -4.23 -4.04 1.29
CA TYR A 30 -3.34 -2.96 0.90
C TYR A 30 -3.92 -1.60 1.20
N CYS A 31 -5.23 -1.44 1.07
CA CYS A 31 -5.84 -0.18 1.47
C CYS A 31 -5.59 0.11 2.94
N LYS A 32 -5.70 -0.92 3.77
CA LYS A 32 -5.44 -0.74 5.20
C LYS A 32 -3.97 -0.47 5.45
N LEU A 33 -3.10 -1.11 4.70
CA LEU A 33 -1.67 -0.86 4.86
C LEU A 33 -1.32 0.57 4.48
N ILE A 34 -1.98 1.10 3.45
CA ILE A 34 -1.77 2.48 3.07
C ILE A 34 -2.23 3.42 4.16
N ASP A 35 -3.37 3.11 4.77
CA ASP A 35 -3.83 3.93 5.89
C ASP A 35 -2.81 3.92 7.02
N CYS A 36 -2.27 2.75 7.36
CA CYS A 36 -1.27 2.66 8.40
C CYS A 36 -0.01 3.43 8.04
N ALA A 37 0.45 3.27 6.82
CA ALA A 37 1.65 3.97 6.38
C ALA A 37 1.44 5.48 6.40
N THR A 38 0.25 5.91 6.02
CA THR A 38 -0.09 7.33 6.05
C THR A 38 -0.03 7.85 7.48
N MET A 39 -0.58 7.10 8.41
CA MET A 39 -0.54 7.50 9.81
C MET A 39 0.89 7.61 10.31
N LEU A 40 1.72 6.64 9.95
CA LEU A 40 3.12 6.70 10.35
C LEU A 40 3.78 7.94 9.78
N TYR A 41 3.53 8.23 8.51
CA TYR A 41 4.13 9.37 7.87
C TYR A 41 3.68 10.69 8.52
N LEU A 42 2.39 10.80 8.78
CA LEU A 42 1.86 12.03 9.35
C LEU A 42 2.37 12.28 10.77
N ASN A 43 2.65 11.22 11.49
CA ASN A 43 3.12 11.35 12.86
C ASN A 43 4.64 11.35 12.99
N ALA A 44 5.34 11.08 11.91
CA ALA A 44 6.79 10.95 11.97
C ALA A 44 7.44 12.30 12.16
N ASP A 45 8.50 12.32 12.97
CA ASP A 45 9.33 13.52 13.07
C ASP A 45 10.34 13.49 11.92
N SER A 46 11.22 14.49 11.91
CA SER A 46 12.12 14.62 10.77
C SER A 46 13.02 13.41 10.59
N GLU A 47 13.30 12.72 11.67
CA GLU A 47 14.18 11.56 11.58
C GLU A 47 13.53 10.43 10.78
N TRP A 48 12.23 10.25 10.94
CA TRP A 48 11.54 9.14 10.30
C TRP A 48 10.69 9.55 9.10
N LYS A 49 10.64 10.85 8.84
CA LYS A 49 9.76 11.34 7.79
C LYS A 49 10.12 10.76 6.43
N SER A 50 11.38 10.70 6.12
CA SER A 50 11.83 10.20 4.83
C SER A 50 11.52 8.71 4.69
N GLN A 51 11.78 7.94 5.72
CA GLN A 51 11.56 6.50 5.63
C GLN A 51 10.09 6.14 5.58
N THR A 52 9.28 6.85 6.35
CA THR A 52 7.85 6.58 6.31
C THR A 52 7.25 7.04 4.98
N HIS A 53 7.78 8.12 4.41
CA HIS A 53 7.34 8.55 3.10
C HIS A 53 7.66 7.49 2.06
N ALA A 54 8.87 6.94 2.12
CA ALA A 54 9.26 5.89 1.19
C ALA A 54 8.35 4.67 1.34
N LEU A 55 8.04 4.32 2.58
CA LEU A 55 7.16 3.19 2.83
C LEU A 55 5.77 3.43 2.24
N LEU A 56 5.25 4.63 2.41
CA LEU A 56 3.94 4.96 1.88
C LEU A 56 3.94 4.85 0.36
N GLN A 57 4.95 5.41 -0.28
CA GLN A 57 5.05 5.34 -1.73
C GLN A 57 5.18 3.89 -2.21
N GLU A 58 5.96 3.12 -1.51
CA GLU A 58 6.14 1.72 -1.86
C GLU A 58 4.84 0.95 -1.72
N THR A 59 4.10 1.22 -0.66
CA THR A 59 2.84 0.52 -0.44
C THR A 59 1.83 0.85 -1.53
N ILE A 60 1.76 2.11 -1.92
CA ILE A 60 0.86 2.54 -2.98
C ILE A 60 1.23 1.86 -4.29
N LYS A 61 2.51 1.81 -4.59
CA LYS A 61 2.96 1.20 -5.83
C LYS A 61 2.62 -0.28 -5.86
N ARG A 62 2.81 -0.96 -4.74
CA ARG A 62 2.49 -2.38 -4.70
C ARG A 62 0.99 -2.63 -4.83
N LYS A 63 0.19 -1.73 -4.27
CA LYS A 63 -1.25 -1.84 -4.46
C LYS A 63 -1.60 -1.73 -5.93
N GLU A 64 -0.97 -0.81 -6.63
CA GLU A 64 -1.24 -0.65 -8.05
C GLU A 64 -0.87 -1.89 -8.83
N ILE A 65 0.24 -2.52 -8.47
CA ILE A 65 0.64 -3.74 -9.14
C ILE A 65 -0.40 -4.84 -8.93
N ILE A 66 -0.89 -4.96 -7.72
CA ILE A 66 -1.91 -5.97 -7.42
C ILE A 66 -3.18 -5.66 -8.19
N PHE A 67 -3.55 -4.40 -8.24
CA PHE A 67 -4.74 -3.98 -8.97
C PHE A 67 -4.64 -4.38 -10.44
N VAL A 68 -3.49 -4.15 -11.04
CA VAL A 68 -3.29 -4.52 -12.44
C VAL A 68 -3.37 -6.02 -12.61
N LYS A 69 -2.80 -6.77 -11.66
CA LYS A 69 -2.87 -8.22 -11.73
C LYS A 69 -4.30 -8.71 -11.64
N GLU A 70 -5.09 -8.08 -10.80
CA GLU A 70 -6.49 -8.48 -10.70
C GLU A 70 -7.23 -8.21 -11.99
N LEU A 71 -6.94 -7.09 -12.62
CA LEU A 71 -7.54 -6.80 -13.90
C LEU A 71 -7.12 -7.83 -14.93
N ASN A 72 -5.88 -8.26 -14.89
CA ASN A 72 -5.38 -9.24 -15.85
C ASN A 72 -5.96 -10.62 -15.61
N LYS A 73 -6.34 -10.92 -14.38
CA LYS A 73 -7.03 -12.18 -14.13
C LYS A 73 -8.35 -12.22 -14.84
N GLN A 74 -8.94 -11.06 -15.02
CA GLN A 74 -10.15 -10.94 -15.81
C GLN A 74 -9.78 -10.54 -17.22
N GLY A 75 -8.66 -11.05 -17.67
CA GLY A 75 -8.08 -10.60 -18.90
C GLY A 75 -8.97 -10.79 -20.12
N LYS A 76 -9.68 -11.89 -20.16
CA LYS A 76 -10.56 -12.09 -21.28
C LYS A 76 -11.63 -11.04 -21.30
N LEU A 77 -12.23 -10.83 -20.16
CA LEU A 77 -13.24 -9.82 -20.04
C LEU A 77 -12.67 -8.46 -20.36
N LYS A 78 -11.50 -8.21 -19.85
CA LYS A 78 -10.84 -6.96 -20.10
C LYS A 78 -10.56 -6.76 -21.57
N GLY A 79 -10.16 -7.81 -22.24
CA GLY A 79 -9.91 -7.71 -23.66
C GLY A 79 -11.16 -7.34 -24.43
N GLU A 80 -12.27 -7.92 -24.03
CA GLU A 80 -13.52 -7.59 -24.68
C GLU A 80 -13.94 -6.16 -24.43
N LEU A 81 -13.77 -5.73 -23.18
CA LEU A 81 -14.09 -4.37 -22.85
C LEU A 81 -13.25 -3.40 -23.66
N LYS A 82 -11.99 -3.73 -23.78
CA LYS A 82 -11.10 -2.89 -24.52
C LYS A 82 -11.58 -2.72 -25.93
N ASN A 83 -12.00 -3.80 -26.55
CA ASN A 83 -12.51 -3.74 -27.91
C ASN A 83 -13.75 -2.88 -27.95
N GLY A 84 -14.61 -3.05 -27.01
CA GLY A 84 -15.81 -2.27 -26.97
C GLY A 84 -15.55 -0.80 -26.77
N PHE A 85 -14.59 -0.52 -25.94
CA PHE A 85 -14.23 0.86 -25.67
C PHE A 85 -13.70 1.57 -26.88
N ILE A 86 -12.87 0.90 -27.57
CA ILE A 86 -12.15 1.54 -28.63
C ILE A 86 -13.03 1.83 -29.81
N LYS A 87 -14.08 1.10 -29.89
CA LYS A 87 -15.01 1.36 -30.96
C LYS A 87 -15.69 2.69 -30.83
#